data_aba90a2fb5247b498cfc55786d31efd1
#
_entry.id   aba90a2fb5247b498cfc55786d31efd1
#
_cell.length_a   1.000
_cell.length_b   1.000
_cell.length_c   1.000
_cell.angle_alpha   90.00
_cell.angle_beta   90.00
_cell.angle_gamma   90.00
#
_symmetry.space_group_name_H-M   'P 1'
#
loop_
_entity.id
_entity.type
_entity.pdbx_description
1 polymer ?
#
loop_
_entity_poly.entity_id
_entity_poly.type
_entity_poly.pdbx_seq_one_letter_code
_entity_poly.pdbx_strand_id
1 'polypeptide(L)'
;MPYQDSYVAKIREKIGHDFELVMPTIDVVIANSKGELLMIYNRDFDGWAFPGGYIEPEMSWQENAAREALEESGIRANAKDLQLIGSVSGENYRTQYPNSDRVKLYTNVFLLTKWSEELDKIDDTEIDGKKWMTPQTIDHVHLTFSGRAVYQAYRQFQETKQIQLLTINSELQRFLDAQDGRIADVNTCEDAINELTAGQKRTHWMWFVLPQLRGLGTSERATYYGIKNAKEAREYLADDELRTRLEKILKIVLTIEASDPVAIFGQVDAEKFHASVTLFAQVVETPDLYQQVLVKYFNGDLHRPTLDLLNK
;
A
#
# COMPACT_ATOMS: atom_id res chain seq x y z
N MET A 1 0.35 25.32 9.55
CA MET A 1 1.59 26.18 9.65
C MET A 1 2.23 26.21 8.29
N PRO A 2 2.66 27.37 7.71
CA PRO A 2 3.36 27.37 6.43
C PRO A 2 4.63 26.51 6.48
N TYR A 3 4.90 25.72 5.43
CA TYR A 3 6.06 24.83 5.38
C TYR A 3 7.38 25.53 5.77
N GLN A 4 7.58 26.75 5.30
CA GLN A 4 8.81 27.54 5.58
C GLN A 4 9.10 27.80 7.07
N ASP A 5 8.06 27.76 7.90
CA ASP A 5 8.17 27.98 9.34
C ASP A 5 8.33 26.67 10.12
N SER A 6 8.13 25.53 9.48
CA SER A 6 8.18 24.20 10.09
C SER A 6 9.60 23.78 10.51
N TYR A 7 9.68 22.86 11.46
CA TYR A 7 10.97 22.32 11.91
C TYR A 7 11.70 21.57 10.80
N VAL A 8 10.98 20.82 9.95
CA VAL A 8 11.57 20.10 8.84
C VAL A 8 12.19 21.05 7.80
N ALA A 9 11.56 22.18 7.50
CA ALA A 9 12.13 23.20 6.62
C ALA A 9 13.43 23.77 7.16
N LYS A 10 13.49 24.06 8.46
CA LYS A 10 14.70 24.54 9.14
C LYS A 10 15.84 23.51 9.11
N ILE A 11 15.53 22.22 9.18
CA ILE A 11 16.52 21.16 9.00
C ILE A 11 17.02 21.17 7.56
N ARG A 12 16.12 21.19 6.55
CA ARG A 12 16.45 21.17 5.12
C ARG A 12 17.31 22.36 4.71
N GLU A 13 17.02 23.56 5.23
CA GLU A 13 17.83 24.74 5.01
C GLU A 13 19.32 24.52 5.42
N LYS A 14 19.55 23.75 6.48
CA LYS A 14 20.91 23.52 7.01
C LYS A 14 21.64 22.36 6.34
N ILE A 15 20.95 21.29 5.97
CA ILE A 15 21.59 20.05 5.50
C ILE A 15 21.33 19.74 4.01
N GLY A 16 20.45 20.50 3.33
CA GLY A 16 20.06 20.25 1.94
C GLY A 16 19.07 19.11 1.77
N HIS A 17 18.89 18.67 0.51
CA HIS A 17 17.86 17.72 0.10
C HIS A 17 18.39 16.32 -0.24
N ASP A 18 19.70 16.15 -0.37
CA ASP A 18 20.29 14.87 -0.78
C ASP A 18 20.30 13.79 0.31
N PHE A 19 20.12 14.20 1.57
CA PHE A 19 20.16 13.30 2.73
C PHE A 19 18.76 12.83 3.11
N GLU A 20 18.57 11.49 3.29
CA GLU A 20 17.31 10.95 3.81
C GLU A 20 17.14 11.33 5.28
N LEU A 21 16.06 12.04 5.60
CA LEU A 21 15.71 12.35 6.99
C LEU A 21 15.00 11.17 7.66
N VAL A 22 15.22 11.00 8.96
CA VAL A 22 14.40 10.14 9.81
C VAL A 22 13.52 11.06 10.64
N MET A 23 12.20 11.03 10.38
CA MET A 23 11.27 11.99 10.97
C MET A 23 10.16 11.29 11.75
N PRO A 24 9.91 11.76 12.98
CA PRO A 24 8.69 11.41 13.69
C PRO A 24 7.50 12.18 13.09
N THR A 25 6.38 11.47 12.97
CA THR A 25 5.11 12.00 12.43
C THR A 25 3.94 11.56 13.30
N ILE A 26 2.81 12.19 13.08
CA ILE A 26 1.53 11.79 13.64
C ILE A 26 0.48 11.72 12.53
N ASP A 27 -0.50 10.84 12.72
CA ASP A 27 -1.74 10.81 11.95
C ASP A 27 -2.94 10.69 12.89
N VAL A 28 -4.07 11.29 12.51
CA VAL A 28 -5.28 11.34 13.33
C VAL A 28 -6.45 10.69 12.59
N VAL A 29 -6.89 9.56 13.09
CA VAL A 29 -8.15 8.96 12.68
C VAL A 29 -9.29 9.66 13.41
N ILE A 30 -10.08 10.44 12.69
CA ILE A 30 -11.22 11.18 13.24
C ILE A 30 -12.49 10.39 12.92
N ALA A 31 -13.20 9.92 13.95
CA ALA A 31 -14.40 9.08 13.79
C ALA A 31 -15.63 9.75 14.39
N ASN A 32 -16.70 9.91 13.60
CA ASN A 32 -17.96 10.46 14.07
C ASN A 32 -18.85 9.40 14.74
N SER A 33 -19.98 9.84 15.30
CA SER A 33 -20.95 8.98 16.00
C SER A 33 -21.64 7.95 15.10
N LYS A 34 -21.55 8.10 13.76
CA LYS A 34 -22.08 7.15 12.79
C LYS A 34 -21.05 6.07 12.40
N GLY A 35 -19.81 6.17 12.92
CA GLY A 35 -18.70 5.29 12.56
C GLY A 35 -18.03 5.64 11.23
N GLU A 36 -18.33 6.82 10.65
CA GLU A 36 -17.62 7.33 9.49
C GLU A 36 -16.30 7.97 9.91
N LEU A 37 -15.29 7.86 9.07
CA LEU A 37 -13.97 8.44 9.27
C LEU A 37 -13.81 9.66 8.37
N LEU A 38 -13.17 10.72 8.89
CA LEU A 38 -12.85 11.90 8.10
C LEU A 38 -11.56 11.65 7.33
N MET A 39 -11.69 11.63 6.02
CA MET A 39 -10.57 11.50 5.09
C MET A 39 -10.28 12.84 4.44
N ILE A 40 -8.99 13.09 4.16
CA ILE A 40 -8.51 14.23 3.38
C ILE A 40 -7.94 13.73 2.06
N TYR A 41 -8.06 14.50 0.97
CA TYR A 41 -7.43 14.18 -0.29
C TYR A 41 -6.11 14.93 -0.42
N ASN A 42 -5.01 14.21 -0.34
CA ASN A 42 -3.67 14.78 -0.44
C ASN A 42 -3.26 14.84 -1.92
N ARG A 43 -3.00 16.07 -2.41
CA ARG A 43 -2.65 16.34 -3.80
C ARG A 43 -1.27 15.81 -4.16
N ASP A 44 -0.30 15.94 -3.26
CA ASP A 44 1.08 15.57 -3.50
C ASP A 44 1.26 14.06 -3.71
N PHE A 45 0.40 13.26 -3.07
CA PHE A 45 0.41 11.81 -3.16
C PHE A 45 -0.81 11.23 -3.91
N ASP A 46 -1.64 12.11 -4.51
CA ASP A 46 -2.80 11.75 -5.33
C ASP A 46 -3.68 10.67 -4.69
N GLY A 47 -4.06 10.85 -3.42
CA GLY A 47 -4.83 9.84 -2.70
C GLY A 47 -5.46 10.31 -1.41
N TRP A 48 -6.38 9.51 -0.89
CA TRP A 48 -7.02 9.75 0.40
C TRP A 48 -6.08 9.37 1.55
N ALA A 49 -6.01 10.23 2.55
CA ALA A 49 -5.20 10.07 3.74
C ALA A 49 -5.99 10.45 5.00
N PHE A 50 -5.38 10.27 6.15
CA PHE A 50 -5.82 10.86 7.40
C PHE A 50 -5.07 12.16 7.64
N PRO A 51 -5.64 13.15 8.36
CA PRO A 51 -4.93 14.34 8.77
C PRO A 51 -3.65 13.96 9.55
N GLY A 52 -2.52 14.53 9.17
CA GLY A 52 -1.25 14.20 9.81
C GLY A 52 -0.04 14.85 9.18
N GLY A 53 1.07 14.88 9.92
CA GLY A 53 2.28 15.52 9.45
C GLY A 53 3.45 15.38 10.43
N TYR A 54 4.48 16.17 10.21
CA TYR A 54 5.65 16.19 11.05
C TYR A 54 5.37 16.84 12.41
N ILE A 55 6.00 16.31 13.46
CA ILE A 55 5.92 16.95 14.77
C ILE A 55 6.75 18.23 14.84
N GLU A 56 6.23 19.20 15.56
CA GLU A 56 6.97 20.38 15.99
C GLU A 56 7.54 20.15 17.39
N PRO A 57 8.84 20.45 17.62
CA PRO A 57 9.55 20.06 18.86
C PRO A 57 8.99 20.71 20.13
N GLU A 58 8.33 21.86 20.01
CA GLU A 58 7.80 22.62 21.16
C GLU A 58 6.44 22.08 21.65
N MET A 59 5.90 21.04 20.98
CA MET A 59 4.58 20.46 21.24
C MET A 59 4.67 19.00 21.65
N SER A 60 3.79 18.57 22.54
CA SER A 60 3.56 17.13 22.80
C SER A 60 2.98 16.41 21.57
N TRP A 61 3.00 15.08 21.57
CA TRP A 61 2.39 14.27 20.51
C TRP A 61 0.91 14.61 20.28
N GLN A 62 0.13 14.77 21.35
CA GLN A 62 -1.28 15.09 21.29
C GLN A 62 -1.52 16.54 20.82
N GLU A 63 -0.68 17.49 21.19
CA GLU A 63 -0.79 18.87 20.71
C GLU A 63 -0.48 18.96 19.20
N ASN A 64 0.54 18.24 18.72
CA ASN A 64 0.80 18.10 17.29
C ASN A 64 -0.39 17.47 16.55
N ALA A 65 -0.97 16.40 17.10
CA ALA A 65 -2.13 15.74 16.52
C ALA A 65 -3.37 16.65 16.48
N ALA A 66 -3.61 17.46 17.51
CA ALA A 66 -4.69 18.43 17.53
C ALA A 66 -4.47 19.57 16.52
N ARG A 67 -3.21 19.99 16.33
CA ARG A 67 -2.82 20.99 15.31
C ARG A 67 -3.10 20.47 13.89
N GLU A 68 -2.61 19.29 13.54
CA GLU A 68 -2.83 18.69 12.20
C GLU A 68 -4.31 18.44 11.92
N ALA A 69 -5.07 17.95 12.90
CA ALA A 69 -6.51 17.80 12.78
C ALA A 69 -7.20 19.14 12.43
N LEU A 70 -6.73 20.25 13.01
CA LEU A 70 -7.27 21.56 12.70
C LEU A 70 -6.82 22.08 11.34
N GLU A 71 -5.53 22.00 11.02
CA GLU A 71 -4.94 22.54 9.79
C GLU A 71 -5.44 21.81 8.55
N GLU A 72 -5.44 20.49 8.54
CA GLU A 72 -5.79 19.71 7.35
C GLU A 72 -7.27 19.31 7.25
N SER A 73 -8.00 19.29 8.35
CA SER A 73 -9.41 18.89 8.30
C SER A 73 -10.40 19.90 8.89
N GLY A 74 -9.91 20.97 9.50
CA GLY A 74 -10.76 21.98 10.17
C GLY A 74 -11.37 21.50 11.48
N ILE A 75 -10.94 20.35 12.01
CA ILE A 75 -11.47 19.80 13.27
C ILE A 75 -10.69 20.36 14.45
N ARG A 76 -11.36 21.17 15.28
CA ARG A 76 -10.81 21.73 16.52
C ARG A 76 -11.03 20.78 17.68
N ALA A 77 -9.96 20.13 18.14
CA ALA A 77 -9.98 19.17 19.23
C ALA A 77 -9.13 19.62 20.42
N ASN A 78 -9.41 19.05 21.59
CA ASN A 78 -8.54 19.20 22.75
C ASN A 78 -7.50 18.07 22.73
N ALA A 79 -6.23 18.40 22.99
CA ALA A 79 -5.14 17.41 22.99
C ALA A 79 -5.42 16.19 23.91
N LYS A 80 -6.10 16.41 25.03
CA LYS A 80 -6.48 15.32 25.97
C LYS A 80 -7.52 14.33 25.42
N ASP A 81 -8.25 14.68 24.36
CA ASP A 81 -9.28 13.82 23.76
C ASP A 81 -8.70 12.91 22.67
N LEU A 82 -7.41 13.03 22.35
CA LEU A 82 -6.66 12.22 21.42
C LEU A 82 -6.11 10.96 22.10
N GLN A 83 -6.58 9.80 21.66
CA GLN A 83 -6.16 8.49 22.16
C GLN A 83 -5.12 7.88 21.25
N LEU A 84 -3.93 7.53 21.74
CA LEU A 84 -2.96 6.75 21.00
C LEU A 84 -3.54 5.33 20.72
N ILE A 85 -3.61 4.94 19.45
CA ILE A 85 -4.13 3.63 19.03
C ILE A 85 -3.08 2.77 18.34
N GLY A 86 -1.97 3.35 17.88
CA GLY A 86 -0.91 2.59 17.24
C GLY A 86 0.33 3.41 16.94
N SER A 87 1.35 2.70 16.50
CA SER A 87 2.56 3.28 15.92
C SER A 87 2.95 2.48 14.68
N VAL A 88 3.35 3.17 13.62
CA VAL A 88 3.78 2.58 12.35
C VAL A 88 5.25 2.91 12.13
N SER A 89 6.03 1.90 11.78
CA SER A 89 7.46 2.05 11.49
C SER A 89 7.91 0.94 10.53
N GLY A 90 9.19 0.84 10.24
CA GLY A 90 9.75 -0.28 9.49
C GLY A 90 10.80 0.14 8.47
N GLU A 91 11.49 -0.85 7.91
CA GLU A 91 12.58 -0.61 6.95
C GLU A 91 12.09 0.18 5.73
N ASN A 92 10.91 -0.16 5.21
CA ASN A 92 10.34 0.42 3.99
C ASN A 92 9.23 1.46 4.26
N TYR A 93 9.05 1.89 5.51
CA TYR A 93 8.13 2.98 5.82
C TYR A 93 8.79 4.32 5.53
N ARG A 94 8.89 4.62 4.23
CA ARG A 94 9.56 5.78 3.64
C ARG A 94 8.64 6.46 2.65
N THR A 95 8.84 7.75 2.47
CA THR A 95 8.18 8.54 1.42
C THR A 95 9.19 9.37 0.66
N GLN A 96 8.88 9.67 -0.60
CA GLN A 96 9.58 10.66 -1.39
C GLN A 96 8.57 11.71 -1.82
N TYR A 97 8.85 12.95 -1.47
CA TYR A 97 8.03 14.09 -1.82
C TYR A 97 8.26 14.54 -3.27
N PRO A 98 7.34 15.33 -3.89
CA PRO A 98 7.50 15.84 -5.25
C PRO A 98 8.78 16.67 -5.47
N ASN A 99 9.29 17.32 -4.42
CA ASN A 99 10.56 18.03 -4.42
C ASN A 99 11.81 17.12 -4.31
N SER A 100 11.61 15.80 -4.42
CA SER A 100 12.63 14.75 -4.28
C SER A 100 13.17 14.52 -2.88
N ASP A 101 12.64 15.16 -1.85
CA ASP A 101 12.97 14.90 -0.46
C ASP A 101 12.61 13.46 -0.07
N ARG A 102 13.58 12.73 0.49
CA ARG A 102 13.39 11.38 1.02
C ARG A 102 13.31 11.41 2.53
N VAL A 103 12.30 10.74 3.06
CA VAL A 103 12.05 10.69 4.50
C VAL A 103 11.66 9.28 4.93
N LYS A 104 12.33 8.78 5.97
CA LYS A 104 11.92 7.59 6.71
C LYS A 104 11.02 8.02 7.87
N LEU A 105 9.83 7.42 7.94
CA LEU A 105 8.79 7.81 8.87
C LEU A 105 8.73 6.90 10.10
N TYR A 106 8.38 7.50 11.24
CA TYR A 106 7.97 6.84 12.47
C TYR A 106 6.71 7.55 12.96
N THR A 107 5.56 6.94 12.71
CA THR A 107 4.25 7.60 12.89
C THR A 107 3.54 7.08 14.13
N ASN A 108 3.09 7.98 14.99
CA ASN A 108 2.10 7.66 16.01
C ASN A 108 0.69 7.95 15.48
N VAL A 109 -0.21 6.99 15.64
CA VAL A 109 -1.60 7.05 15.18
C VAL A 109 -2.52 7.33 16.35
N PHE A 110 -3.28 8.42 16.26
CA PHE A 110 -4.25 8.81 17.26
C PHE A 110 -5.68 8.63 16.76
N LEU A 111 -6.58 8.29 17.66
CA LEU A 111 -8.02 8.27 17.45
C LEU A 111 -8.65 9.49 18.15
N LEU A 112 -9.46 10.22 17.42
CA LEU A 112 -10.28 11.33 17.89
C LEU A 112 -11.76 11.02 17.65
N THR A 113 -12.55 11.02 18.73
CA THR A 113 -14.00 10.79 18.65
C THR A 113 -14.83 11.94 19.23
N LYS A 114 -14.15 12.99 19.77
CA LYS A 114 -14.80 14.16 20.36
C LYS A 114 -14.03 15.41 19.96
N TRP A 115 -14.75 16.40 19.45
CA TRP A 115 -14.22 17.71 19.10
C TRP A 115 -15.22 18.81 19.42
N SER A 116 -14.76 20.05 19.46
CA SER A 116 -15.57 21.22 19.84
C SER A 116 -16.15 21.95 18.63
N GLU A 117 -15.47 21.87 17.48
CA GLU A 117 -15.84 22.64 16.29
C GLU A 117 -15.36 21.93 15.04
N GLU A 118 -16.12 22.04 13.95
CA GLU A 118 -15.73 21.65 12.59
C GLU A 118 -15.83 22.90 11.69
N LEU A 119 -14.71 23.30 11.10
CA LEU A 119 -14.61 24.43 10.18
C LEU A 119 -14.81 23.95 8.75
N ASP A 120 -15.60 24.69 7.97
CA ASP A 120 -15.83 24.38 6.55
C ASP A 120 -14.56 24.61 5.70
N LYS A 121 -13.74 25.61 6.08
CA LYS A 121 -12.56 25.99 5.34
C LYS A 121 -11.30 25.38 5.96
N ILE A 122 -10.53 24.71 5.14
CA ILE A 122 -9.21 24.17 5.44
C ILE A 122 -8.17 25.20 4.97
N ASP A 123 -7.19 25.49 5.78
CA ASP A 123 -6.08 26.40 5.45
C ASP A 123 -4.81 25.61 5.15
N ASP A 124 -4.90 24.73 4.16
CA ASP A 124 -3.80 23.90 3.71
C ASP A 124 -3.70 23.90 2.18
N THR A 125 -2.47 24.05 1.66
CA THR A 125 -2.21 24.09 0.23
C THR A 125 -2.03 22.70 -0.40
N GLU A 126 -1.84 21.66 0.40
CA GLU A 126 -1.60 20.28 -0.04
C GLU A 126 -2.90 19.47 -0.09
N ILE A 127 -3.99 19.98 0.53
CA ILE A 127 -5.26 19.27 0.66
C ILE A 127 -6.31 19.82 -0.33
N ASP A 128 -6.79 18.95 -1.22
CA ASP A 128 -7.82 19.30 -2.23
C ASP A 128 -9.26 19.12 -1.73
N GLY A 129 -9.43 18.54 -0.56
CA GLY A 129 -10.75 18.38 0.05
C GLY A 129 -10.80 17.40 1.20
N LYS A 130 -11.94 17.38 1.88
CA LYS A 130 -12.23 16.44 2.97
C LYS A 130 -13.57 15.76 2.76
N LYS A 131 -13.71 14.53 3.26
CA LYS A 131 -14.96 13.76 3.15
C LYS A 131 -15.11 12.77 4.30
N TRP A 132 -16.30 12.71 4.88
CA TRP A 132 -16.70 11.62 5.77
C TRP A 132 -16.99 10.37 4.95
N MET A 133 -16.33 9.25 5.29
CA MET A 133 -16.47 7.98 4.59
C MET A 133 -16.70 6.84 5.56
N THR A 134 -17.58 5.92 5.19
CA THR A 134 -17.71 4.65 5.92
C THR A 134 -16.48 3.77 5.67
N PRO A 135 -16.14 2.84 6.60
CA PRO A 135 -15.09 1.85 6.36
C PRO A 135 -15.24 1.11 5.03
N GLN A 136 -16.47 0.73 4.66
CA GLN A 136 -16.77 0.08 3.39
C GLN A 136 -16.42 0.96 2.18
N THR A 137 -16.64 2.27 2.28
CA THR A 137 -16.23 3.21 1.22
C THR A 137 -14.72 3.33 1.14
N ILE A 138 -14.04 3.40 2.30
CA ILE A 138 -12.57 3.50 2.37
C ILE A 138 -11.90 2.28 1.76
N ASP A 139 -12.46 1.08 1.92
CA ASP A 139 -11.96 -0.16 1.33
C ASP A 139 -11.93 -0.14 -0.22
N HIS A 140 -12.67 0.80 -0.86
CA HIS A 140 -12.79 0.92 -2.32
C HIS A 140 -12.22 2.21 -2.91
N VAL A 141 -11.58 3.07 -2.10
CA VAL A 141 -10.93 4.28 -2.60
C VAL A 141 -9.40 4.14 -2.56
N HIS A 142 -8.73 4.94 -3.39
CA HIS A 142 -7.29 4.99 -3.35
C HIS A 142 -6.81 5.69 -2.08
N LEU A 143 -6.09 4.96 -1.23
CA LEU A 143 -5.38 5.49 -0.08
C LEU A 143 -3.91 5.76 -0.42
N THR A 144 -3.37 6.85 0.13
CA THR A 144 -1.91 7.05 0.13
C THR A 144 -1.20 5.92 0.89
N PHE A 145 0.10 5.79 0.71
CA PHE A 145 0.89 4.78 1.42
C PHE A 145 0.75 4.90 2.95
N SER A 146 0.90 6.12 3.49
CA SER A 146 0.69 6.37 4.93
C SER A 146 -0.77 6.14 5.33
N GLY A 147 -1.73 6.63 4.54
CA GLY A 147 -3.15 6.44 4.80
C GLY A 147 -3.57 4.98 4.92
N ARG A 148 -3.01 4.10 4.09
CA ARG A 148 -3.24 2.64 4.18
C ARG A 148 -2.70 2.06 5.48
N ALA A 149 -1.46 2.41 5.86
CA ALA A 149 -0.85 1.93 7.09
C ALA A 149 -1.62 2.39 8.34
N VAL A 150 -2.05 3.65 8.35
CA VAL A 150 -2.88 4.23 9.43
C VAL A 150 -4.24 3.54 9.51
N TYR A 151 -4.89 3.32 8.37
CA TYR A 151 -6.17 2.61 8.32
C TYR A 151 -6.07 1.17 8.83
N GLN A 152 -5.00 0.47 8.49
CA GLN A 152 -4.72 -0.87 9.01
C GLN A 152 -4.56 -0.84 10.55
N ALA A 153 -3.80 0.12 11.09
CA ALA A 153 -3.67 0.28 12.55
C ALA A 153 -5.03 0.52 13.21
N TYR A 154 -5.86 1.37 12.62
CA TYR A 154 -7.21 1.64 13.13
C TYR A 154 -8.09 0.39 13.12
N ARG A 155 -8.13 -0.37 12.02
CA ARG A 155 -8.93 -1.60 11.93
C ARG A 155 -8.52 -2.62 12.98
N GLN A 156 -7.23 -2.89 13.12
CA GLN A 156 -6.71 -3.81 14.13
C GLN A 156 -7.00 -3.33 15.56
N PHE A 157 -6.91 -2.01 15.81
CA PHE A 157 -7.32 -1.44 17.09
C PHE A 157 -8.81 -1.61 17.33
N GLN A 158 -9.68 -1.47 16.32
CA GLN A 158 -11.13 -1.69 16.50
C GLN A 158 -11.45 -3.12 16.88
N GLU A 159 -10.72 -4.10 16.37
CA GLU A 159 -10.90 -5.52 16.67
C GLU A 159 -10.33 -5.89 18.06
N THR A 160 -9.12 -5.44 18.36
CA THR A 160 -8.40 -5.88 19.57
C THR A 160 -8.56 -4.96 20.76
N LYS A 161 -8.89 -3.70 20.54
CA LYS A 161 -8.87 -2.59 21.53
C LYS A 161 -7.50 -2.37 22.20
N GLN A 162 -6.43 -2.87 21.58
CA GLN A 162 -5.05 -2.72 22.05
C GLN A 162 -4.27 -1.80 21.11
N ILE A 163 -3.26 -1.10 21.64
CA ILE A 163 -2.36 -0.28 20.82
C ILE A 163 -1.63 -1.20 19.84
N GLN A 164 -1.62 -0.81 18.58
CA GLN A 164 -1.02 -1.58 17.48
C GLN A 164 0.41 -1.11 17.21
N LEU A 165 1.32 -2.05 17.03
CA LEU A 165 2.68 -1.78 16.57
C LEU A 165 2.84 -2.39 15.18
N LEU A 166 2.66 -1.58 14.15
CA LEU A 166 2.79 -2.03 12.76
C LEU A 166 4.21 -1.83 12.25
N THR A 167 4.72 -2.85 11.57
CA THR A 167 6.05 -2.81 10.96
C THR A 167 5.94 -3.00 9.46
N ILE A 168 6.27 -1.96 8.69
CA ILE A 168 6.25 -1.98 7.22
C ILE A 168 7.66 -2.33 6.73
N ASN A 169 7.92 -3.62 6.54
CA ASN A 169 9.24 -4.12 6.11
C ASN A 169 9.28 -4.52 4.63
N SER A 170 8.17 -4.40 3.92
CA SER A 170 8.03 -4.87 2.54
C SER A 170 7.91 -3.71 1.56
N GLU A 171 8.51 -3.88 0.40
CA GLU A 171 8.38 -2.95 -0.73
C GLU A 171 7.15 -3.27 -1.59
N LEU A 172 6.09 -3.85 -1.00
CA LEU A 172 4.90 -4.30 -1.73
C LEU A 172 4.10 -3.17 -2.36
N GLN A 173 4.30 -1.93 -1.91
CA GLN A 173 3.58 -0.76 -2.44
C GLN A 173 3.73 -0.64 -3.96
N ARG A 174 4.89 -0.99 -4.52
CA ARG A 174 5.10 -0.97 -5.98
C ARG A 174 4.10 -1.84 -6.75
N PHE A 175 3.65 -2.96 -6.15
CA PHE A 175 2.63 -3.82 -6.77
C PHE A 175 1.25 -3.18 -6.69
N LEU A 176 0.89 -2.65 -5.52
CA LEU A 176 -0.39 -1.98 -5.31
C LEU A 176 -0.52 -0.76 -6.23
N ASP A 177 0.52 0.08 -6.31
CA ASP A 177 0.52 1.26 -7.17
C ASP A 177 0.34 0.91 -8.66
N ALA A 178 1.02 -0.15 -9.13
CA ALA A 178 0.84 -0.61 -10.49
C ALA A 178 -0.53 -1.24 -10.73
N GLN A 179 -1.00 -2.07 -9.81
CA GLN A 179 -2.30 -2.76 -9.91
C GLN A 179 -3.49 -1.80 -9.84
N ASP A 180 -3.34 -0.67 -9.16
CA ASP A 180 -4.36 0.38 -9.03
C ASP A 180 -4.30 1.45 -10.16
N GLY A 181 -3.34 1.33 -11.08
CA GLY A 181 -3.19 2.28 -12.19
C GLY A 181 -2.60 3.63 -11.79
N ARG A 182 -1.90 3.71 -10.65
CA ARG A 182 -1.22 4.93 -10.18
C ARG A 182 0.06 5.26 -10.93
N ILE A 183 0.53 4.33 -11.73
CA ILE A 183 1.72 4.50 -12.56
C ILE A 183 1.25 4.77 -13.98
N ALA A 184 1.69 5.89 -14.57
CA ALA A 184 1.35 6.24 -15.94
C ALA A 184 1.74 5.13 -16.92
N ASP A 185 0.91 4.92 -17.95
CA ASP A 185 1.11 3.95 -19.03
C ASP A 185 1.21 2.48 -18.58
N VAL A 186 0.61 2.14 -17.44
CA VAL A 186 0.55 0.77 -16.91
C VAL A 186 -0.90 0.30 -16.83
N ASN A 187 -1.17 -0.92 -17.31
CA ASN A 187 -2.48 -1.54 -17.21
C ASN A 187 -2.75 -2.01 -15.78
N THR A 188 -4.00 -1.93 -15.35
CA THR A 188 -4.42 -2.23 -13.98
C THR A 188 -4.64 -3.72 -13.72
N CYS A 189 -4.86 -4.10 -12.45
CA CYS A 189 -5.35 -5.43 -12.11
C CYS A 189 -6.76 -5.68 -12.68
N GLU A 190 -7.60 -4.64 -12.79
CA GLU A 190 -8.93 -4.76 -13.39
C GLU A 190 -8.84 -5.04 -14.90
N ASP A 191 -7.88 -4.43 -15.62
CA ASP A 191 -7.61 -4.78 -17.01
C ASP A 191 -7.23 -6.25 -17.14
N ALA A 192 -6.37 -6.77 -16.27
CA ALA A 192 -5.97 -8.17 -16.25
C ALA A 192 -7.17 -9.11 -16.01
N ILE A 193 -8.06 -8.75 -15.08
CA ILE A 193 -9.29 -9.50 -14.80
C ILE A 193 -10.19 -9.53 -16.03
N ASN A 194 -10.41 -8.40 -16.69
CA ASN A 194 -11.26 -8.29 -17.87
C ASN A 194 -10.70 -9.10 -19.05
N GLU A 195 -9.40 -9.01 -19.30
CA GLU A 195 -8.72 -9.76 -20.37
C GLU A 195 -8.79 -11.28 -20.14
N LEU A 196 -8.51 -11.75 -18.92
CA LEU A 196 -8.55 -13.17 -18.60
C LEU A 196 -9.98 -13.71 -18.54
N THR A 197 -10.95 -12.90 -18.13
CA THR A 197 -12.38 -13.27 -18.24
C THR A 197 -12.81 -13.44 -19.70
N ALA A 198 -12.21 -12.65 -20.62
CA ALA A 198 -12.38 -12.82 -22.05
C ALA A 198 -11.52 -13.95 -22.66
N GLY A 199 -10.77 -14.69 -21.84
CA GLY A 199 -9.99 -15.86 -22.22
C GLY A 199 -8.60 -15.58 -22.78
N GLN A 200 -8.15 -14.34 -22.87
CA GLN A 200 -6.85 -14.02 -23.48
C GLN A 200 -6.24 -12.75 -22.93
N LYS A 201 -4.96 -12.83 -22.50
CA LYS A 201 -4.12 -11.69 -22.16
C LYS A 201 -3.78 -10.86 -23.41
N ARG A 202 -3.86 -9.54 -23.30
CA ARG A 202 -3.61 -8.59 -24.40
C ARG A 202 -2.60 -7.50 -24.09
N THR A 203 -2.59 -7.00 -22.83
CA THR A 203 -1.80 -5.83 -22.43
C THR A 203 -0.66 -6.18 -21.47
N HIS A 204 0.01 -5.19 -20.90
CA HIS A 204 1.30 -5.34 -20.26
C HIS A 204 1.25 -5.26 -18.72
N TRP A 205 0.59 -6.21 -18.05
CA TRP A 205 0.41 -6.25 -16.59
C TRP A 205 1.11 -7.41 -15.88
N MET A 206 1.75 -8.33 -16.61
CA MET A 206 2.26 -9.58 -16.08
C MET A 206 3.20 -9.43 -14.89
N TRP A 207 4.10 -8.43 -14.91
CA TRP A 207 5.15 -8.27 -13.92
C TRP A 207 4.67 -7.97 -12.51
N PHE A 208 3.52 -7.30 -12.36
CA PHE A 208 2.99 -6.86 -11.07
C PHE A 208 1.68 -7.54 -10.67
N VAL A 209 0.96 -8.16 -11.60
CA VAL A 209 -0.26 -8.96 -11.30
C VAL A 209 0.10 -10.41 -10.98
N LEU A 210 1.04 -10.99 -11.74
CA LEU A 210 1.58 -12.34 -11.55
C LEU A 210 3.11 -12.27 -11.40
N PRO A 211 3.62 -11.68 -10.31
CA PRO A 211 5.04 -11.44 -10.15
C PRO A 211 5.83 -12.74 -10.00
N GLN A 212 7.04 -12.76 -10.52
CA GLN A 212 8.00 -13.86 -10.42
C GLN A 212 9.23 -13.45 -9.61
N LEU A 213 10.12 -14.39 -9.29
CA LEU A 213 11.39 -14.06 -8.63
C LEU A 213 12.27 -13.14 -9.48
N ARG A 214 12.92 -12.19 -8.81
CA ARG A 214 13.97 -11.36 -9.38
C ARG A 214 15.12 -12.25 -9.85
N GLY A 215 15.63 -11.97 -11.05
CA GLY A 215 16.69 -12.76 -11.68
C GLY A 215 16.19 -13.74 -12.73
N LEU A 216 14.89 -14.01 -12.84
CA LEU A 216 14.33 -14.78 -13.96
C LEU A 216 14.20 -13.96 -15.25
N GLY A 217 14.11 -12.64 -15.12
CA GLY A 217 14.08 -11.71 -16.24
C GLY A 217 15.11 -10.60 -16.06
N THR A 218 15.58 -10.03 -17.17
CA THR A 218 16.65 -9.01 -17.21
C THR A 218 16.15 -7.60 -17.51
N SER A 219 14.88 -7.43 -17.92
CA SER A 219 14.33 -6.11 -18.19
C SER A 219 14.21 -5.26 -16.91
N GLU A 220 14.20 -3.95 -17.07
CA GLU A 220 14.00 -3.01 -15.96
C GLU A 220 12.71 -3.33 -15.17
N ARG A 221 11.59 -3.58 -15.86
CA ARG A 221 10.33 -3.98 -15.22
C ARG A 221 10.44 -5.32 -14.49
N ALA A 222 11.10 -6.31 -15.06
CA ALA A 222 11.30 -7.61 -14.41
C ALA A 222 12.17 -7.48 -13.15
N THR A 223 13.12 -6.55 -13.14
CA THR A 223 13.97 -6.27 -11.98
C THR A 223 13.21 -5.49 -10.92
N TYR A 224 12.45 -4.47 -11.31
CA TYR A 224 11.69 -3.62 -10.40
C TYR A 224 10.55 -4.38 -9.70
N TYR A 225 9.72 -5.10 -10.45
CA TYR A 225 8.61 -5.89 -9.91
C TYR A 225 9.00 -7.30 -9.47
N GLY A 226 10.25 -7.73 -9.68
CA GLY A 226 10.69 -9.06 -9.26
C GLY A 226 10.66 -9.21 -7.73
N ILE A 227 10.01 -10.28 -7.25
CA ILE A 227 10.04 -10.70 -5.83
C ILE A 227 11.47 -11.05 -5.45
N LYS A 228 12.01 -10.47 -4.39
CA LYS A 228 13.42 -10.61 -4.01
C LYS A 228 13.76 -12.02 -3.53
N ASN A 229 12.88 -12.62 -2.74
CA ASN A 229 13.11 -13.92 -2.09
C ASN A 229 11.80 -14.50 -1.52
N ALA A 230 11.89 -15.68 -0.91
CA ALA A 230 10.76 -16.36 -0.28
C ALA A 230 10.11 -15.56 0.87
N LYS A 231 10.87 -14.69 1.55
CA LYS A 231 10.33 -13.82 2.62
C LYS A 231 9.36 -12.80 2.01
N GLU A 232 9.78 -12.08 0.98
CA GLU A 232 8.92 -11.11 0.30
C GLU A 232 7.70 -11.77 -0.37
N ALA A 233 7.85 -12.99 -0.91
CA ALA A 233 6.71 -13.74 -1.44
C ALA A 233 5.67 -14.08 -0.34
N ARG A 234 6.11 -14.45 0.87
CA ARG A 234 5.21 -14.64 2.02
C ARG A 234 4.57 -13.35 2.47
N GLU A 235 5.31 -12.24 2.49
CA GLU A 235 4.77 -10.91 2.80
C GLU A 235 3.70 -10.48 1.78
N TYR A 236 3.92 -10.77 0.48
CA TYR A 236 2.93 -10.55 -0.58
C TYR A 236 1.62 -11.30 -0.31
N LEU A 237 1.69 -12.56 0.12
CA LEU A 237 0.52 -13.35 0.49
C LEU A 237 -0.10 -12.95 1.85
N ALA A 238 0.66 -12.31 2.73
CA ALA A 238 0.16 -11.78 4.00
C ALA A 238 -0.59 -10.45 3.82
N ASP A 239 -0.35 -9.73 2.73
CA ASP A 239 -1.15 -8.57 2.34
C ASP A 239 -2.48 -9.04 1.75
N ASP A 240 -3.59 -8.72 2.44
CA ASP A 240 -4.92 -9.21 2.08
C ASP A 240 -5.36 -8.77 0.68
N GLU A 241 -4.98 -7.58 0.25
CA GLU A 241 -5.37 -7.05 -1.05
C GLU A 241 -4.61 -7.73 -2.19
N LEU A 242 -3.29 -7.84 -2.07
CA LEU A 242 -2.45 -8.52 -3.07
C LEU A 242 -2.79 -10.00 -3.18
N ARG A 243 -2.99 -10.68 -2.05
CA ARG A 243 -3.41 -12.09 -2.01
C ARG A 243 -4.76 -12.28 -2.69
N THR A 244 -5.77 -11.47 -2.32
CA THR A 244 -7.12 -11.59 -2.88
C THR A 244 -7.12 -11.38 -4.39
N ARG A 245 -6.36 -10.43 -4.90
CA ARG A 245 -6.22 -10.15 -6.33
C ARG A 245 -5.53 -11.30 -7.06
N LEU A 246 -4.42 -11.80 -6.51
CA LEU A 246 -3.71 -12.96 -7.07
C LEU A 246 -4.61 -14.19 -7.16
N GLU A 247 -5.28 -14.54 -6.06
CA GLU A 247 -6.19 -15.69 -6.03
C GLU A 247 -7.39 -15.51 -6.96
N LYS A 248 -7.94 -14.28 -7.10
CA LYS A 248 -9.01 -13.97 -8.04
C LYS A 248 -8.56 -14.26 -9.49
N ILE A 249 -7.35 -13.81 -9.84
CA ILE A 249 -6.76 -14.08 -11.17
C ILE A 249 -6.60 -15.58 -11.38
N LEU A 250 -6.07 -16.34 -10.43
CA LEU A 250 -5.89 -17.79 -10.57
C LEU A 250 -7.23 -18.53 -10.69
N LYS A 251 -8.26 -18.10 -9.95
CA LYS A 251 -9.62 -18.66 -10.07
C LYS A 251 -10.21 -18.41 -11.45
N ILE A 252 -10.04 -17.20 -12.01
CA ILE A 252 -10.49 -16.88 -13.38
C ILE A 252 -9.77 -17.77 -14.40
N VAL A 253 -8.45 -17.87 -14.30
CA VAL A 253 -7.66 -18.70 -15.23
C VAL A 253 -8.13 -20.17 -15.19
N LEU A 254 -8.51 -20.69 -14.03
CA LEU A 254 -9.06 -22.05 -13.91
C LEU A 254 -10.39 -22.25 -14.65
N THR A 255 -11.18 -21.20 -14.89
CA THR A 255 -12.45 -21.27 -15.64
C THR A 255 -12.26 -21.24 -17.17
N ILE A 256 -11.10 -20.82 -17.68
CA ILE A 256 -10.83 -20.75 -19.12
C ILE A 256 -10.78 -22.19 -19.68
N GLU A 257 -11.48 -22.46 -20.78
CA GLU A 257 -11.52 -23.80 -21.34
C GLU A 257 -10.16 -24.28 -21.89
N ALA A 258 -9.35 -23.36 -22.42
CA ALA A 258 -8.02 -23.70 -22.95
C ALA A 258 -7.11 -24.23 -21.83
N SER A 259 -6.42 -25.33 -22.10
CA SER A 259 -5.41 -25.94 -21.22
C SER A 259 -3.96 -25.58 -21.63
N ASP A 260 -3.79 -25.00 -22.82
CA ASP A 260 -2.49 -24.47 -23.26
C ASP A 260 -2.29 -23.04 -22.76
N PRO A 261 -1.34 -22.78 -21.85
CA PRO A 261 -1.09 -21.45 -21.32
C PRO A 261 -0.58 -20.48 -22.40
N VAL A 262 0.04 -21.00 -23.48
CA VAL A 262 0.53 -20.18 -24.60
C VAL A 262 -0.65 -19.56 -25.37
N ALA A 263 -1.77 -20.25 -25.48
CA ALA A 263 -2.97 -19.71 -26.11
C ALA A 263 -3.58 -18.54 -25.35
N ILE A 264 -3.41 -18.50 -24.02
CA ILE A 264 -3.95 -17.45 -23.13
C ILE A 264 -2.96 -16.27 -22.99
N PHE A 265 -1.69 -16.56 -22.74
CA PHE A 265 -0.69 -15.58 -22.33
C PHE A 265 0.34 -15.24 -23.43
N GLY A 266 0.45 -16.06 -24.49
CA GLY A 266 1.58 -16.03 -25.41
C GLY A 266 2.82 -16.70 -24.82
N GLN A 267 3.79 -17.05 -25.67
CA GLN A 267 4.95 -17.87 -25.32
C GLN A 267 5.74 -17.34 -24.13
N VAL A 268 6.08 -16.05 -24.14
CA VAL A 268 6.93 -15.44 -23.11
C VAL A 268 6.22 -15.31 -21.76
N ASP A 269 4.94 -14.91 -21.78
CA ASP A 269 4.20 -14.68 -20.53
C ASP A 269 3.66 -15.99 -19.93
N ALA A 270 3.52 -17.06 -20.72
CA ALA A 270 3.24 -18.40 -20.20
C ALA A 270 4.36 -18.93 -19.29
N GLU A 271 5.63 -18.68 -19.64
CA GLU A 271 6.77 -18.99 -18.77
C GLU A 271 6.77 -18.17 -17.47
N LYS A 272 6.44 -16.87 -17.55
CA LYS A 272 6.31 -16.03 -16.34
C LYS A 272 5.14 -16.50 -15.48
N PHE A 273 4.03 -16.91 -16.07
CA PHE A 273 2.91 -17.47 -15.35
C PHE A 273 3.30 -18.73 -14.59
N HIS A 274 4.01 -19.66 -15.25
CA HIS A 274 4.55 -20.86 -14.62
C HIS A 274 5.47 -20.53 -13.44
N ALA A 275 6.40 -19.56 -13.64
CA ALA A 275 7.31 -19.10 -12.61
C ALA A 275 6.58 -18.49 -11.40
N SER A 276 5.57 -17.64 -11.65
CA SER A 276 4.77 -17.01 -10.60
C SER A 276 3.97 -18.03 -9.78
N VAL A 277 3.23 -18.92 -10.46
CA VAL A 277 2.43 -19.95 -9.77
C VAL A 277 3.33 -20.88 -8.97
N THR A 278 4.49 -21.28 -9.50
CA THR A 278 5.48 -22.08 -8.77
C THR A 278 6.00 -21.33 -7.52
N LEU A 279 6.35 -20.04 -7.64
CA LEU A 279 6.84 -19.25 -6.53
C LEU A 279 5.85 -19.27 -5.36
N PHE A 280 4.61 -18.90 -5.62
CA PHE A 280 3.61 -18.79 -4.57
C PHE A 280 3.17 -20.17 -4.02
N ALA A 281 3.14 -21.22 -4.85
CA ALA A 281 2.93 -22.59 -4.38
C ALA A 281 3.96 -23.09 -3.37
N GLN A 282 5.21 -22.58 -3.43
CA GLN A 282 6.29 -22.95 -2.54
C GLN A 282 6.30 -22.20 -1.19
N VAL A 283 5.53 -21.13 -1.07
CA VAL A 283 5.57 -20.26 0.12
C VAL A 283 4.22 -20.16 0.85
N VAL A 284 3.13 -20.55 0.21
CA VAL A 284 1.79 -20.55 0.82
C VAL A 284 1.61 -21.76 1.75
N GLU A 285 0.81 -21.60 2.81
CA GLU A 285 0.51 -22.68 3.77
C GLU A 285 -0.42 -23.74 3.16
N THR A 286 -1.39 -23.33 2.34
CA THR A 286 -2.37 -24.21 1.68
C THR A 286 -2.30 -24.06 0.15
N PRO A 287 -1.49 -24.87 -0.53
CA PRO A 287 -1.17 -24.68 -1.96
C PRO A 287 -2.27 -25.15 -2.95
N ASP A 288 -3.42 -25.59 -2.49
CA ASP A 288 -4.45 -26.28 -3.30
C ASP A 288 -4.84 -25.50 -4.57
N LEU A 289 -5.04 -24.18 -4.48
CA LEU A 289 -5.39 -23.34 -5.62
C LEU A 289 -4.24 -23.32 -6.66
N TYR A 290 -3.03 -23.13 -6.19
CA TYR A 290 -1.83 -23.06 -7.03
C TYR A 290 -1.53 -24.42 -7.67
N GLN A 291 -1.73 -25.51 -6.93
CA GLN A 291 -1.57 -26.88 -7.44
C GLN A 291 -2.60 -27.19 -8.55
N GLN A 292 -3.86 -26.76 -8.41
CA GLN A 292 -4.86 -26.91 -9.47
C GLN A 292 -4.43 -26.23 -10.75
N VAL A 293 -3.86 -25.01 -10.65
CA VAL A 293 -3.34 -24.28 -11.82
C VAL A 293 -2.15 -25.00 -12.44
N LEU A 294 -1.19 -25.47 -11.63
CA LEU A 294 -0.04 -26.24 -12.11
C LEU A 294 -0.47 -27.51 -12.83
N VAL A 295 -1.41 -28.26 -12.25
CA VAL A 295 -1.95 -29.48 -12.90
C VAL A 295 -2.61 -29.17 -14.22
N LYS A 296 -3.45 -28.13 -14.27
CA LYS A 296 -4.20 -27.79 -15.49
C LYS A 296 -3.30 -27.35 -16.64
N TYR A 297 -2.30 -26.53 -16.37
CA TYR A 297 -1.52 -25.85 -17.41
C TYR A 297 -0.10 -26.38 -17.58
N PHE A 298 0.43 -27.09 -16.59
CA PHE A 298 1.84 -27.53 -16.57
C PHE A 298 1.99 -29.00 -16.13
N ASN A 299 0.94 -29.80 -16.23
CA ASN A 299 0.91 -31.21 -15.83
C ASN A 299 1.37 -31.48 -14.39
N GLY A 300 1.28 -30.47 -13.52
CA GLY A 300 1.79 -30.52 -12.15
C GLY A 300 3.28 -30.20 -12.01
N ASP A 301 3.97 -29.94 -13.10
CA ASP A 301 5.40 -29.62 -13.08
C ASP A 301 5.65 -28.24 -12.46
N LEU A 302 6.76 -28.13 -11.71
CA LEU A 302 7.22 -26.89 -11.12
C LEU A 302 8.27 -26.22 -12.05
N HIS A 303 8.24 -24.89 -12.12
CA HIS A 303 9.19 -24.12 -12.90
C HIS A 303 10.60 -24.22 -12.29
N ARG A 304 11.46 -25.01 -12.91
CA ARG A 304 12.78 -25.37 -12.38
C ARG A 304 13.67 -24.17 -12.06
N PRO A 305 13.78 -23.13 -12.94
CA PRO A 305 14.60 -21.96 -12.62
C PRO A 305 14.12 -21.20 -11.38
N THR A 306 12.79 -21.18 -11.08
CA THR A 306 12.25 -20.59 -9.83
C THR A 306 12.76 -21.36 -8.60
N LEU A 307 12.71 -22.69 -8.63
CA LEU A 307 13.19 -23.53 -7.53
C LEU A 307 14.70 -23.33 -7.29
N ASP A 308 15.47 -23.26 -8.36
CA ASP A 308 16.93 -23.08 -8.28
C ASP A 308 17.31 -21.70 -7.66
N LEU A 309 16.48 -20.66 -7.86
CA LEU A 309 16.65 -19.36 -7.24
C LEU A 309 16.17 -19.32 -5.78
N LEU A 310 15.09 -20.01 -5.45
CA LEU A 310 14.56 -20.07 -4.06
C LEU A 310 15.50 -20.80 -3.10
N ASN A 311 16.31 -21.71 -3.61
CA ASN A 311 17.26 -22.53 -2.82
C ASN A 311 18.66 -21.92 -2.68
N LYS A 312 18.89 -20.73 -3.27
CA LYS A 312 20.13 -19.95 -3.10
C LYS A 312 20.04 -18.99 -1.93
#